data_ec512ec5e76fd1f256c3ca118d48688e
#
_entry.id   ec512ec5e76fd1f256c3ca118d48688e
#
_cell.length_a   1.000
_cell.length_b   1.000
_cell.length_c   1.000
_cell.angle_alpha   90.00
_cell.angle_beta   90.00
_cell.angle_gamma   90.00
#
_symmetry.space_group_name_H-M   'P 1'
#
loop_
_entity.id
_entity.type
_entity.pdbx_description
1 polymer ?
#
loop_
_entity_poly.entity_id
_entity_poly.type
_entity_poly.pdbx_seq_one_letter_code
_entity_poly.pdbx_strand_id
1 'polypeptide(L)'
;QWGAALSYAAKLYGLEAAVYQVKITMQQKPYRSSIMRTFGATVEGSPSMSTRAGKNIITRDPHHPGSLGTAISEAVELATTTPGCKYTLGSVLNHVALHQTIIGLEAEKQMAMAGEYPDQVIACFGGGSNFGGIAFPFLRHNFTGERHTEFIAAEPESCPKLTRGKFEYDFGDEAG
;
A
#
# COMPACT_ATOMS: atom_id res chain seq x y z
N GLN A 1 7.49 0.81 -0.23
CA GLN A 1 7.74 0.22 1.12
C GLN A 1 7.27 -1.23 1.20
N TRP A 2 6.05 -1.52 0.75
CA TRP A 2 5.48 -2.86 0.82
C TRP A 2 6.34 -3.91 0.11
N GLY A 3 6.75 -3.64 -1.14
CA GLY A 3 7.59 -4.56 -1.89
C GLY A 3 8.90 -4.93 -1.15
N ALA A 4 9.54 -3.96 -0.48
CA ALA A 4 10.75 -4.23 0.30
C ALA A 4 10.45 -5.11 1.53
N ALA A 5 9.38 -4.82 2.26
CA ALA A 5 8.96 -5.63 3.41
C ALA A 5 8.58 -7.06 2.99
N LEU A 6 7.81 -7.19 1.91
CA LEU A 6 7.44 -8.49 1.35
C LEU A 6 8.67 -9.29 0.91
N SER A 7 9.61 -8.65 0.20
CA SER A 7 10.83 -9.31 -0.27
C SER A 7 11.67 -9.84 0.90
N TYR A 8 11.78 -9.06 1.98
CA TYR A 8 12.47 -9.48 3.19
C TYR A 8 11.76 -10.65 3.87
N ALA A 9 10.45 -10.58 4.06
CA ALA A 9 9.65 -11.66 4.64
C ALA A 9 9.74 -12.93 3.79
N ALA A 10 9.60 -12.82 2.47
CA ALA A 10 9.74 -13.94 1.55
C ALA A 10 11.11 -14.63 1.69
N LYS A 11 12.18 -13.83 1.79
CA LYS A 11 13.54 -14.36 2.05
C LYS A 11 13.61 -15.16 3.34
N LEU A 12 13.01 -14.68 4.43
CA LEU A 12 13.01 -15.37 5.71
C LEU A 12 12.25 -16.71 5.70
N TYR A 13 11.17 -16.77 4.92
CA TYR A 13 10.31 -17.95 4.83
C TYR A 13 10.63 -18.86 3.64
N GLY A 14 11.68 -18.59 2.89
CA GLY A 14 12.06 -19.41 1.72
C GLY A 14 11.04 -19.35 0.58
N LEU A 15 10.34 -18.22 0.44
CA LEU A 15 9.36 -17.98 -0.61
C LEU A 15 9.94 -17.14 -1.74
N GLU A 16 9.46 -17.36 -2.95
CA GLU A 16 9.74 -16.46 -4.08
C GLU A 16 8.81 -15.23 -4.02
N ALA A 17 9.33 -14.08 -4.41
CA ALA A 17 8.56 -12.84 -4.50
C ALA A 17 8.77 -12.16 -5.85
N ALA A 18 7.67 -11.78 -6.49
CA ALA A 18 7.65 -10.94 -7.69
C ALA A 18 6.97 -9.61 -7.35
N VAL A 19 7.62 -8.50 -7.68
CA VAL A 19 7.13 -7.16 -7.37
C VAL A 19 6.97 -6.35 -8.64
N TYR A 20 5.76 -5.90 -8.92
CA TYR A 20 5.46 -4.91 -9.95
C TYR A 20 5.51 -3.52 -9.34
N GLN A 21 6.52 -2.76 -9.69
CA GLN A 21 6.75 -1.40 -9.17
C GLN A 21 6.41 -0.37 -10.23
N VAL A 22 5.58 0.61 -9.89
CA VAL A 22 5.23 1.71 -10.82
C VAL A 22 6.50 2.37 -11.37
N LYS A 23 6.64 2.48 -12.70
CA LYS A 23 7.85 2.97 -13.39
C LYS A 23 8.33 4.31 -12.88
N ILE A 24 7.43 5.28 -12.75
CA ILE A 24 7.81 6.62 -12.25
C ILE A 24 8.39 6.53 -10.83
N THR A 25 7.83 5.69 -9.96
CA THR A 25 8.34 5.48 -8.61
C THR A 25 9.71 4.78 -8.61
N MET A 26 9.92 3.85 -9.54
CA MET A 26 11.21 3.18 -9.70
C MET A 26 12.31 4.15 -10.11
N GLN A 27 12.01 5.09 -11.02
CA GLN A 27 12.93 6.15 -11.42
C GLN A 27 13.24 7.13 -10.28
N GLN A 28 12.21 7.54 -9.53
CA GLN A 28 12.39 8.50 -8.42
C GLN A 28 13.13 7.90 -7.22
N LYS A 29 13.01 6.60 -7.00
CA LYS A 29 13.56 5.91 -5.82
C LYS A 29 14.23 4.58 -6.20
N PRO A 30 15.33 4.60 -6.97
CA PRO A 30 15.94 3.41 -7.56
C PRO A 30 16.50 2.43 -6.51
N TYR A 31 16.95 2.93 -5.37
CA TYR A 31 17.49 2.08 -4.30
C TYR A 31 16.48 1.10 -3.70
N ARG A 32 15.18 1.38 -3.82
CA ARG A 32 14.13 0.44 -3.37
C ARG A 32 14.16 -0.86 -4.17
N SER A 33 14.35 -0.76 -5.48
CA SER A 33 14.50 -1.94 -6.34
C SER A 33 15.73 -2.75 -6.00
N SER A 34 16.86 -2.07 -5.67
CA SER A 34 18.09 -2.73 -5.23
C SER A 34 17.90 -3.51 -3.94
N ILE A 35 17.24 -2.92 -2.94
CA ILE A 35 16.91 -3.60 -1.67
C ILE A 35 16.07 -4.86 -1.91
N MET A 36 15.01 -4.76 -2.72
CA MET A 36 14.15 -5.90 -3.03
C MET A 36 14.92 -7.03 -3.71
N ARG A 37 15.78 -6.70 -4.68
CA ARG A 37 16.63 -7.69 -5.37
C ARG A 37 17.68 -8.31 -4.44
N THR A 38 18.23 -7.55 -3.49
CA THR A 38 19.15 -8.07 -2.47
C THR A 38 18.48 -9.15 -1.61
N PHE A 39 17.19 -9.02 -1.36
CA PHE A 39 16.41 -10.05 -0.68
C PHE A 39 15.95 -11.19 -1.59
N GLY A 40 16.30 -11.17 -2.88
CA GLY A 40 16.01 -12.23 -3.84
C GLY A 40 14.70 -12.06 -4.60
N ALA A 41 14.00 -10.94 -4.47
CA ALA A 41 12.79 -10.70 -5.24
C ALA A 41 13.10 -10.32 -6.69
N THR A 42 12.24 -10.74 -7.62
CA THR A 42 12.18 -10.17 -8.96
C THR A 42 11.43 -8.85 -8.92
N VAL A 43 11.92 -7.84 -9.64
CA VAL A 43 11.31 -6.51 -9.65
C VAL A 43 11.16 -6.02 -11.06
N GLU A 44 9.93 -5.81 -11.50
CA GLU A 44 9.59 -5.25 -12.80
C GLU A 44 8.97 -3.87 -12.69
N GLY A 45 9.27 -3.02 -13.68
CA GLY A 45 8.64 -1.70 -13.82
C GLY A 45 7.29 -1.83 -14.52
N SER A 46 6.21 -1.45 -13.83
CA SER A 46 4.84 -1.45 -14.37
C SER A 46 4.52 -0.09 -15.02
N PRO A 47 3.88 -0.09 -16.22
CA PRO A 47 3.48 -1.25 -17.03
C PRO A 47 4.66 -1.98 -17.63
N SER A 48 4.58 -3.33 -17.71
CA SER A 48 5.64 -4.20 -18.21
C SER A 48 5.24 -4.92 -19.50
N MET A 49 6.23 -5.54 -20.15
CA MET A 49 5.98 -6.41 -21.30
C MET A 49 5.79 -7.88 -20.90
N SER A 50 5.82 -8.23 -19.61
CA SER A 50 5.68 -9.60 -19.13
C SER A 50 4.23 -10.04 -18.99
N THR A 51 3.31 -9.11 -18.83
CA THR A 51 1.88 -9.35 -18.63
C THR A 51 1.05 -8.87 -19.83
N ARG A 52 -0.16 -9.40 -19.98
CA ARG A 52 -1.11 -8.94 -20.99
C ARG A 52 -1.61 -7.54 -20.66
N ALA A 53 -1.92 -7.28 -19.38
CA ALA A 53 -2.35 -5.96 -18.89
C ALA A 53 -1.30 -4.90 -19.21
N GLY A 54 -0.04 -5.13 -18.86
CA GLY A 54 1.06 -4.22 -19.16
C GLY A 54 1.29 -3.99 -20.64
N LYS A 55 1.26 -5.07 -21.47
CA LYS A 55 1.37 -4.97 -22.92
C LYS A 55 0.28 -4.10 -23.54
N ASN A 56 -0.96 -4.27 -23.12
CA ASN A 56 -2.09 -3.48 -23.61
C ASN A 56 -1.90 -1.99 -23.34
N ILE A 57 -1.42 -1.64 -22.15
CA ILE A 57 -1.16 -0.25 -21.78
C ILE A 57 -0.02 0.33 -22.63
N ILE A 58 1.11 -0.37 -22.71
CA ILE A 58 2.29 0.08 -23.50
C ILE A 58 1.95 0.22 -24.98
N THR A 59 1.08 -0.64 -25.50
CA THR A 59 0.64 -0.56 -26.91
C THR A 59 -0.19 0.69 -27.16
N ARG A 60 -1.01 1.11 -26.21
CA ARG A 60 -1.83 2.33 -26.31
C ARG A 60 -1.00 3.59 -26.06
N ASP A 61 -0.11 3.54 -25.08
CA ASP A 61 0.78 4.64 -24.71
C ASP A 61 2.17 4.10 -24.29
N PRO A 62 3.15 4.10 -25.23
CA PRO A 62 4.51 3.64 -24.94
C PRO A 62 5.23 4.42 -23.84
N HIS A 63 4.79 5.64 -23.55
CA HIS A 63 5.38 6.52 -22.54
C HIS A 63 4.58 6.56 -21.22
N HIS A 64 3.59 5.68 -21.07
CA HIS A 64 2.75 5.63 -19.87
C HIS A 64 3.61 5.51 -18.60
N PRO A 65 3.47 6.43 -17.62
CA PRO A 65 4.33 6.47 -16.42
C PRO A 65 4.05 5.33 -15.43
N GLY A 66 2.95 4.64 -15.65
CA GLY A 66 2.40 3.68 -14.70
C GLY A 66 1.52 4.32 -13.64
N SER A 67 0.65 3.52 -13.06
CA SER A 67 -0.16 3.87 -11.90
C SER A 67 -0.20 2.71 -10.92
N LEU A 68 -0.73 2.93 -9.71
CA LEU A 68 -0.94 1.84 -8.76
C LEU A 68 -1.90 0.80 -9.32
N GLY A 69 -2.99 1.22 -9.96
CA GLY A 69 -3.97 0.33 -10.59
C GLY A 69 -3.33 -0.55 -11.67
N THR A 70 -2.47 0.01 -12.54
CA THR A 70 -1.76 -0.78 -13.56
C THR A 70 -0.86 -1.85 -12.94
N ALA A 71 -0.11 -1.50 -11.89
CA ALA A 71 0.76 -2.45 -11.19
C ALA A 71 -0.04 -3.54 -10.45
N ILE A 72 -1.20 -3.20 -9.90
CA ILE A 72 -2.13 -4.16 -9.30
C ILE A 72 -2.66 -5.12 -10.36
N SER A 73 -3.11 -4.62 -11.50
CA SER A 73 -3.61 -5.45 -12.61
C SER A 73 -2.59 -6.48 -13.08
N GLU A 74 -1.33 -6.08 -13.23
CA GLU A 74 -0.24 -6.99 -13.60
C GLU A 74 0.03 -8.05 -12.52
N ALA A 75 0.06 -7.65 -11.26
CA ALA A 75 0.28 -8.57 -10.14
C ALA A 75 -0.87 -9.58 -9.99
N VAL A 76 -2.11 -9.13 -10.17
CA VAL A 76 -3.30 -10.00 -10.14
C VAL A 76 -3.29 -10.96 -11.32
N GLU A 77 -2.94 -10.49 -12.54
CA GLU A 77 -2.80 -11.37 -13.71
C GLU A 77 -1.78 -12.48 -13.44
N LEU A 78 -0.59 -12.14 -12.90
CA LEU A 78 0.41 -13.16 -12.58
C LEU A 78 -0.12 -14.16 -11.55
N ALA A 79 -0.78 -13.68 -10.49
CA ALA A 79 -1.31 -14.54 -9.42
C ALA A 79 -2.42 -15.48 -9.90
N THR A 80 -3.23 -15.04 -10.87
CA THR A 80 -4.34 -15.85 -11.41
C THR A 80 -3.91 -16.82 -12.50
N THR A 81 -2.82 -16.53 -13.20
CA THR A 81 -2.32 -17.35 -14.31
C THR A 81 -1.19 -18.31 -13.92
N THR A 82 -0.59 -18.14 -12.74
CA THR A 82 0.54 -18.97 -12.28
C THR A 82 0.10 -19.87 -11.13
N PRO A 83 0.11 -21.20 -11.30
CA PRO A 83 -0.24 -22.13 -10.23
C PRO A 83 0.61 -21.93 -8.98
N GLY A 84 -0.02 -21.89 -7.81
CA GLY A 84 0.65 -21.70 -6.51
C GLY A 84 1.02 -20.25 -6.18
N CYS A 85 0.94 -19.34 -7.13
CA CYS A 85 1.15 -17.92 -6.89
C CYS A 85 0.01 -17.31 -6.06
N LYS A 86 0.34 -16.37 -5.19
CA LYS A 86 -0.63 -15.63 -4.35
C LYS A 86 -0.39 -14.15 -4.50
N TYR A 87 -1.49 -13.40 -4.66
CA TYR A 87 -1.44 -11.95 -4.63
C TYR A 87 -1.41 -11.44 -3.20
N THR A 88 -0.61 -10.41 -2.95
CA THR A 88 -0.55 -9.71 -1.68
C THR A 88 -0.43 -8.21 -1.88
N LEU A 89 -1.13 -7.46 -1.05
CA LEU A 89 -1.18 -6.01 -1.08
C LEU A 89 -0.95 -5.46 0.34
N GLY A 90 -0.21 -4.37 0.46
CA GLY A 90 0.19 -3.78 1.76
C GLY A 90 -0.75 -2.70 2.29
N SER A 91 -1.92 -2.54 1.69
CA SER A 91 -2.94 -1.56 2.10
C SER A 91 -4.32 -1.98 1.56
N VAL A 92 -5.32 -1.11 1.66
CA VAL A 92 -6.68 -1.26 1.09
C VAL A 92 -7.55 -2.32 1.80
N LEU A 93 -7.02 -3.50 2.06
CA LEU A 93 -7.76 -4.65 2.57
C LEU A 93 -7.96 -4.57 4.09
N ASN A 94 -9.13 -4.99 4.58
CA ASN A 94 -9.47 -4.93 6.00
C ASN A 94 -8.48 -5.64 6.91
N HIS A 95 -7.98 -6.82 6.50
CA HIS A 95 -6.99 -7.56 7.29
C HIS A 95 -5.65 -6.80 7.37
N VAL A 96 -5.27 -6.05 6.34
CA VAL A 96 -4.06 -5.21 6.37
C VAL A 96 -4.26 -4.05 7.34
N ALA A 97 -5.40 -3.37 7.29
CA ALA A 97 -5.72 -2.30 8.24
C ALA A 97 -5.70 -2.83 9.69
N LEU A 98 -6.27 -4.02 9.92
CA LEU A 98 -6.24 -4.67 11.24
C LEU A 98 -4.82 -4.97 11.72
N HIS A 99 -3.98 -5.58 10.88
CA HIS A 99 -2.58 -5.86 11.27
C HIS A 99 -1.78 -4.58 11.52
N GLN A 100 -2.05 -3.52 10.77
CA GLN A 100 -1.39 -2.22 10.96
C GLN A 100 -1.75 -1.55 12.29
N THR A 101 -2.82 -1.95 12.95
CA THR A 101 -3.19 -1.39 14.27
C THR A 101 -2.15 -1.66 15.35
N ILE A 102 -1.21 -2.56 15.13
CA ILE A 102 -0.06 -2.73 16.04
C ILE A 102 0.69 -1.41 16.26
N ILE A 103 0.74 -0.54 15.24
CA ILE A 103 1.40 0.77 15.33
C ILE A 103 0.68 1.67 16.35
N GLY A 104 -0.64 1.77 16.25
CA GLY A 104 -1.44 2.57 17.19
C GLY A 104 -1.47 1.98 18.59
N LEU A 105 -1.52 0.64 18.72
CA LEU A 105 -1.45 -0.05 20.02
C LEU A 105 -0.10 0.18 20.73
N GLU A 106 0.99 0.21 20.00
CA GLU A 106 2.31 0.56 20.54
C GLU A 106 2.39 2.06 20.86
N ALA A 107 1.89 2.92 19.98
CA ALA A 107 1.87 4.37 20.22
C ALA A 107 1.07 4.72 21.48
N GLU A 108 -0.08 4.07 21.70
CA GLU A 108 -0.89 4.26 22.92
C GLU A 108 -0.08 3.95 24.18
N LYS A 109 0.67 2.85 24.21
CA LYS A 109 1.56 2.50 25.32
C LYS A 109 2.70 3.48 25.50
N GLN A 110 3.30 3.93 24.42
CA GLN A 110 4.40 4.90 24.44
C GLN A 110 3.93 6.26 24.96
N MET A 111 2.74 6.73 24.55
CA MET A 111 2.12 7.94 25.06
C MET A 111 1.82 7.84 26.57
N ALA A 112 1.27 6.70 27.01
CA ALA A 112 1.03 6.44 28.42
C ALA A 112 2.32 6.45 29.25
N MET A 113 3.43 5.90 28.72
CA MET A 113 4.75 5.95 29.40
C MET A 113 5.29 7.39 29.49
N ALA A 114 4.97 8.24 28.55
CA ALA A 114 5.31 9.67 28.58
C ALA A 114 4.39 10.49 29.50
N GLY A 115 3.30 9.91 29.99
CA GLY A 115 2.27 10.62 30.75
C GLY A 115 1.40 11.53 29.89
N GLU A 116 1.35 11.28 28.57
CA GLU A 116 0.67 12.10 27.58
C GLU A 116 -0.45 11.32 26.88
N TYR A 117 -1.34 12.05 26.21
CA TYR A 117 -2.37 11.51 25.35
C TYR A 117 -2.59 12.46 24.16
N PRO A 118 -2.78 11.98 22.93
CA PRO A 118 -2.84 12.85 21.76
C PRO A 118 -4.19 13.56 21.65
N ASP A 119 -4.15 14.88 21.50
CA ASP A 119 -5.33 15.68 21.13
C ASP A 119 -5.69 15.47 19.66
N GLN A 120 -4.68 15.25 18.82
CA GLN A 120 -4.85 15.02 17.38
C GLN A 120 -3.99 13.85 16.90
N VAL A 121 -4.55 13.03 16.01
CA VAL A 121 -3.83 12.02 15.24
C VAL A 121 -3.93 12.36 13.76
N ILE A 122 -2.78 12.68 13.16
CA ILE A 122 -2.67 13.06 11.74
C ILE A 122 -1.89 11.99 11.00
N ALA A 123 -2.46 11.40 9.97
CA ALA A 123 -1.77 10.38 9.18
C ALA A 123 -2.16 10.42 7.70
N CYS A 124 -1.26 9.92 6.83
CA CYS A 124 -1.52 9.87 5.41
C CYS A 124 -2.56 8.78 5.08
N PHE A 125 -3.40 9.10 4.11
CA PHE A 125 -4.42 8.20 3.60
C PHE A 125 -4.18 7.89 2.11
N GLY A 126 -3.38 6.86 1.84
CA GLY A 126 -3.27 6.25 0.51
C GLY A 126 -4.35 5.18 0.36
N GLY A 127 -4.02 3.92 0.61
CA GLY A 127 -4.99 2.83 0.70
C GLY A 127 -5.70 2.70 2.05
N GLY A 128 -5.43 3.60 3.01
CA GLY A 128 -6.11 3.66 4.30
C GLY A 128 -5.42 2.94 5.46
N SER A 129 -4.52 1.98 5.20
CA SER A 129 -3.93 1.17 6.28
C SER A 129 -2.96 1.95 7.18
N ASN A 130 -2.27 2.95 6.66
CA ASN A 130 -1.42 3.82 7.49
C ASN A 130 -2.27 4.61 8.49
N PHE A 131 -3.32 5.27 8.01
CA PHE A 131 -4.26 6.00 8.87
C PHE A 131 -4.95 5.06 9.87
N GLY A 132 -5.56 3.96 9.37
CA GLY A 132 -6.24 2.99 10.24
C GLY A 132 -5.31 2.40 11.29
N GLY A 133 -4.07 2.09 10.91
CA GLY A 133 -3.08 1.51 11.80
C GLY A 133 -2.74 2.38 13.00
N ILE A 134 -2.61 3.68 12.81
CA ILE A 134 -2.33 4.60 13.94
C ILE A 134 -3.62 5.08 14.63
N ALA A 135 -4.71 5.32 13.87
CA ALA A 135 -5.89 5.99 14.39
C ALA A 135 -6.86 5.07 15.16
N PHE A 136 -7.08 3.83 14.69
CA PHE A 136 -8.14 2.96 15.22
C PHE A 136 -8.00 2.63 16.71
N PRO A 137 -6.80 2.35 17.27
CA PRO A 137 -6.67 2.15 18.71
C PRO A 137 -7.10 3.36 19.54
N PHE A 138 -6.76 4.58 19.12
CA PHE A 138 -7.18 5.80 19.79
C PHE A 138 -8.67 6.13 19.55
N LEU A 139 -9.20 5.83 18.35
CA LEU A 139 -10.60 6.05 18.01
C LEU A 139 -11.55 5.22 18.91
N ARG A 140 -11.10 4.07 19.39
CA ARG A 140 -11.81 3.26 20.36
C ARG A 140 -12.19 4.07 21.61
N HIS A 141 -11.28 4.90 22.12
CA HIS A 141 -11.53 5.74 23.31
C HIS A 141 -12.57 6.84 23.05
N ASN A 142 -12.64 7.35 21.81
CA ASN A 142 -13.72 8.27 21.43
C ASN A 142 -15.08 7.58 21.48
N PHE A 143 -15.18 6.31 20.98
CA PHE A 143 -16.43 5.56 21.00
C PHE A 143 -16.87 5.14 22.41
N THR A 144 -15.93 4.87 23.30
CA THR A 144 -16.24 4.56 24.72
C THR A 144 -16.47 5.80 25.56
N GLY A 145 -16.17 6.99 25.05
CA GLY A 145 -16.26 8.24 25.79
C GLY A 145 -15.17 8.46 26.85
N GLU A 146 -14.13 7.61 26.85
CA GLU A 146 -13.02 7.73 27.82
C GLU A 146 -12.11 8.91 27.53
N ARG A 147 -11.87 9.18 26.25
CA ARG A 147 -11.00 10.24 25.75
C ARG A 147 -11.56 10.80 24.45
N HIS A 148 -11.08 11.98 24.07
CA HIS A 148 -11.42 12.58 22.79
C HIS A 148 -10.14 12.93 22.03
N THR A 149 -10.02 12.42 20.82
CA THR A 149 -8.94 12.71 19.87
C THR A 149 -9.56 13.14 18.56
N GLU A 150 -9.03 14.20 17.95
CA GLU A 150 -9.37 14.58 16.59
C GLU A 150 -8.55 13.73 15.61
N PHE A 151 -9.18 13.26 14.52
CA PHE A 151 -8.50 12.45 13.52
C PHE A 151 -8.48 13.16 12.17
N ILE A 152 -7.28 13.35 11.62
CA ILE A 152 -7.06 14.05 10.35
C ILE A 152 -6.41 13.10 9.36
N ALA A 153 -7.16 12.70 8.33
CA ALA A 153 -6.66 11.90 7.22
C ALA A 153 -6.12 12.82 6.12
N ALA A 154 -4.81 12.81 5.90
CA ALA A 154 -4.16 13.62 4.88
C ALA A 154 -4.04 12.85 3.56
N GLU A 155 -4.54 13.43 2.48
CA GLU A 155 -4.44 12.87 1.12
C GLU A 155 -3.82 13.87 0.15
N PRO A 156 -3.23 13.41 -0.98
CA PRO A 156 -2.70 14.31 -1.99
C PRO A 156 -3.80 14.99 -2.77
N GLU A 157 -3.64 16.26 -3.08
CA GLU A 157 -4.58 17.03 -3.90
C GLU A 157 -4.75 16.43 -5.31
N SER A 158 -3.70 15.80 -5.84
CA SER A 158 -3.73 15.12 -7.13
C SER A 158 -4.58 13.85 -7.17
N CYS A 159 -4.95 13.31 -6.00
CA CYS A 159 -5.82 12.15 -5.86
C CYS A 159 -6.74 12.30 -4.64
N PRO A 160 -7.73 13.21 -4.71
CA PRO A 160 -8.54 13.62 -3.55
C PRO A 160 -9.71 12.67 -3.31
N LYS A 161 -9.44 11.41 -3.05
CA LYS A 161 -10.43 10.33 -2.96
C LYS A 161 -11.40 10.47 -1.78
N LEU A 162 -10.96 11.05 -0.65
CA LEU A 162 -11.82 11.24 0.53
C LEU A 162 -12.69 12.47 0.42
N THR A 163 -12.21 13.52 -0.27
CA THR A 163 -12.89 14.82 -0.32
C THR A 163 -13.68 15.03 -1.60
N ARG A 164 -13.21 14.53 -2.74
CA ARG A 164 -13.82 14.73 -4.07
C ARG A 164 -14.02 13.44 -4.85
N GLY A 165 -13.55 12.30 -4.31
CA GLY A 165 -13.69 10.99 -4.95
C GLY A 165 -15.15 10.53 -5.01
N LYS A 166 -15.48 9.77 -6.05
CA LYS A 166 -16.72 9.02 -6.15
C LYS A 166 -16.46 7.57 -5.77
N PHE A 167 -17.48 6.90 -5.22
CA PHE A 167 -17.41 5.48 -4.95
C PHE A 167 -17.68 4.68 -6.23
N GLU A 168 -16.70 4.67 -7.13
CA GLU A 168 -16.74 3.98 -8.41
C GLU A 168 -15.33 3.64 -8.87
N TYR A 169 -15.18 2.62 -9.72
CA TYR A 169 -13.91 2.35 -10.40
C TYR A 169 -13.61 3.47 -11.38
N ASP A 170 -12.36 3.91 -11.43
CA ASP A 170 -11.92 4.96 -12.32
C ASP A 170 -10.88 4.44 -13.35
N PHE A 171 -10.33 5.36 -14.13
CA PHE A 171 -9.38 5.05 -15.21
C PHE A 171 -8.07 4.38 -14.73
N GLY A 172 -7.78 4.37 -13.45
CA GLY A 172 -6.63 3.70 -12.86
C GLY A 172 -6.88 2.22 -12.54
N ASP A 173 -8.14 1.77 -12.60
CA ASP A 173 -8.56 0.44 -12.20
C ASP A 173 -8.83 -0.46 -13.41
N GLU A 174 -7.78 -1.14 -13.89
CA GLU A 174 -7.91 -2.08 -15.01
C GLU A 174 -8.12 -3.55 -14.57
N ALA A 175 -8.10 -3.80 -13.27
CA ALA A 175 -8.32 -5.14 -12.69
C ALA A 175 -9.74 -5.33 -12.14
N GLY A 176 -10.63 -4.35 -12.34
CA GLY A 176 -11.97 -4.21 -11.77
C GLY A 176 -12.92 -5.37 -11.93
#